data_681c8318efc929d43d664f6321f5ea4a
#
_entry.id   681c8318efc929d43d664f6321f5ea4a
#
_cell.length_a   1.000
_cell.length_b   1.000
_cell.length_c   1.000
_cell.angle_alpha   90.00
_cell.angle_beta   90.00
_cell.angle_gamma   90.00
#
_symmetry.space_group_name_H-M   'P 1'
#
loop_
_entity.id
_entity.type
_entity.pdbx_description
1 polymer ?
#
loop_
_entity_poly.entity_id
_entity_poly.type
_entity_poly.pdbx_seq_one_letter_code
_entity_poly.pdbx_strand_id
1 'polypeptide(L)'
;AKPHRMKTGEGIILTGSSGAAHNPLEGWSAYCASKAAAAMMTRSLDLEYGWHGISSMGLSPGTVATQMQREIKASGMNPVSELDWSDHVPPSWPAKAMVYMCQNAKQFAGQELALRDPDLRKAIGVA
;
A
#
# COMPACT_ATOMS: atom_id res chain seq x y z
N ALA A 1 3.23 -13.68 -15.58
CA ALA A 1 2.45 -14.01 -14.39
C ALA A 1 0.95 -14.13 -14.66
N LYS A 2 0.36 -13.17 -15.39
CA LYS A 2 -1.07 -13.21 -15.71
C LYS A 2 -1.53 -14.49 -16.41
N PRO A 3 -0.87 -14.99 -17.49
CA PRO A 3 -1.33 -16.21 -18.14
C PRO A 3 -1.34 -17.42 -17.23
N HIS A 4 -0.34 -17.54 -16.37
CA HIS A 4 -0.27 -18.65 -15.41
C HIS A 4 -1.40 -18.52 -14.36
N ARG A 5 -1.60 -17.32 -13.81
CA ARG A 5 -2.63 -17.08 -12.78
C ARG A 5 -4.03 -17.30 -13.32
N MET A 6 -4.29 -16.91 -14.54
CA MET A 6 -5.57 -17.15 -15.20
C MET A 6 -5.84 -18.64 -15.42
N LYS A 7 -4.80 -19.42 -15.75
CA LYS A 7 -4.91 -20.87 -15.88
C LYS A 7 -5.24 -21.57 -14.58
N THR A 8 -4.70 -21.10 -13.47
CA THR A 8 -4.97 -21.66 -12.14
C THR A 8 -6.31 -21.20 -11.57
N GLY A 9 -6.93 -20.16 -12.16
CA GLY A 9 -8.18 -19.59 -11.69
C GLY A 9 -8.06 -18.74 -10.42
N GLU A 10 -6.85 -18.60 -9.86
CA GLU A 10 -6.60 -17.80 -8.67
C GLU A 10 -5.28 -17.06 -8.78
N GLY A 11 -5.23 -15.87 -8.17
CA GLY A 11 -4.02 -15.09 -8.09
C GLY A 11 -4.22 -13.86 -7.23
N ILE A 12 -3.12 -13.34 -6.69
CA ILE A 12 -3.14 -12.16 -5.83
C ILE A 12 -2.11 -11.17 -6.37
N ILE A 13 -2.54 -9.92 -6.50
CA ILE A 13 -1.66 -8.80 -6.81
C ILE A 13 -1.82 -7.80 -5.67
N LEU A 14 -0.74 -7.56 -4.94
CA LEU A 14 -0.74 -6.59 -3.85
C LEU A 14 0.24 -5.48 -4.17
N THR A 15 -0.27 -4.25 -4.27
CA THR A 15 0.49 -3.07 -4.68
C THR A 15 0.75 -2.19 -3.47
N GLY A 16 1.99 -1.72 -3.33
CA GLY A 16 2.33 -0.70 -2.33
C GLY A 16 1.76 0.64 -2.75
N SER A 17 0.85 1.17 -1.94
CA SER A 17 0.27 2.49 -2.14
C SER A 17 0.89 3.50 -1.17
N SER A 18 0.38 4.72 -1.16
CA SER A 18 0.88 5.81 -0.34
C SER A 18 -0.17 6.91 -0.23
N GLY A 19 -0.11 7.68 0.84
CA GLY A 19 -0.88 8.92 0.92
C GLY A 19 -0.56 9.88 -0.22
N ALA A 20 0.64 9.82 -0.78
CA ALA A 20 1.06 10.59 -1.94
C ALA A 20 0.25 10.25 -3.22
N ALA A 21 -0.42 9.10 -3.26
CA ALA A 21 -1.32 8.74 -4.36
C ALA A 21 -2.57 9.63 -4.40
N HIS A 22 -2.94 10.20 -3.27
CA HIS A 22 -4.19 10.94 -3.08
C HIS A 22 -3.99 12.38 -2.65
N ASN A 23 -2.79 12.74 -2.21
CA ASN A 23 -2.46 14.08 -1.71
C ASN A 23 -1.14 14.56 -2.29
N PRO A 24 -1.10 15.77 -2.89
CA PRO A 24 0.14 16.29 -3.43
C PRO A 24 1.14 16.64 -2.32
N LEU A 25 2.41 16.41 -2.60
CA LEU A 25 3.51 16.77 -1.69
C LEU A 25 4.54 17.58 -2.49
N GLU A 26 4.94 18.72 -1.93
CA GLU A 26 5.89 19.61 -2.57
C GLU A 26 7.22 18.90 -2.82
N GLY A 27 7.77 19.06 -4.01
CA GLY A 27 9.03 18.45 -4.41
C GLY A 27 8.92 16.99 -4.85
N TRP A 28 7.72 16.40 -4.78
CA TRP A 28 7.51 14.97 -5.03
C TRP A 28 6.49 14.71 -6.14
N SER A 29 6.37 15.60 -7.12
CA SER A 29 5.36 15.46 -8.17
C SER A 29 5.45 14.13 -8.92
N ALA A 30 6.66 13.68 -9.28
CA ALA A 30 6.86 12.41 -9.97
C ALA A 30 6.48 11.22 -9.10
N TYR A 31 6.85 11.26 -7.82
CA TYR A 31 6.49 10.21 -6.87
C TYR A 31 4.97 10.15 -6.66
N CYS A 32 4.33 11.31 -6.45
CA CYS A 32 2.88 11.38 -6.30
C CYS A 32 2.16 10.84 -7.54
N ALA A 33 2.61 11.22 -8.74
CA ALA A 33 2.04 10.75 -9.99
C ALA A 33 2.19 9.22 -10.15
N SER A 34 3.37 8.67 -9.82
CA SER A 34 3.62 7.24 -9.90
C SER A 34 2.75 6.45 -8.93
N LYS A 35 2.55 6.96 -7.72
CA LYS A 35 1.70 6.32 -6.72
C LYS A 35 0.22 6.42 -7.06
N ALA A 36 -0.21 7.53 -7.65
CA ALA A 36 -1.58 7.67 -8.16
C ALA A 36 -1.85 6.66 -9.27
N ALA A 37 -0.88 6.46 -10.17
CA ALA A 37 -0.97 5.46 -11.23
C ALA A 37 -1.07 4.04 -10.65
N ALA A 38 -0.27 3.72 -9.64
CA ALA A 38 -0.31 2.42 -8.96
C ALA A 38 -1.66 2.17 -8.27
N ALA A 39 -2.22 3.20 -7.62
CA ALA A 39 -3.53 3.10 -6.97
C ALA A 39 -4.64 2.85 -8.00
N MET A 40 -4.61 3.53 -9.13
CA MET A 40 -5.59 3.30 -10.20
C MET A 40 -5.41 1.91 -10.81
N MET A 41 -4.17 1.43 -10.97
CA MET A 41 -3.89 0.10 -11.50
C MET A 41 -4.54 -1.00 -10.64
N THR A 42 -4.52 -0.86 -9.32
CA THR A 42 -5.20 -1.80 -8.41
C THR A 42 -6.68 -1.95 -8.76
N ARG A 43 -7.36 -0.84 -8.99
CA ARG A 43 -8.78 -0.82 -9.34
C ARG A 43 -9.04 -1.32 -10.77
N SER A 44 -8.17 -0.96 -11.70
CA SER A 44 -8.27 -1.39 -13.10
C SER A 44 -8.12 -2.90 -13.23
N LEU A 45 -7.14 -3.47 -12.52
CA LEU A 45 -6.93 -4.91 -12.52
C LEU A 45 -8.09 -5.67 -11.89
N ASP A 46 -8.68 -5.12 -10.83
CA ASP A 46 -9.88 -5.71 -10.24
C ASP A 46 -11.05 -5.71 -11.23
N LEU A 47 -11.27 -4.59 -11.92
CA LEU A 47 -12.33 -4.46 -12.91
C LEU A 47 -12.16 -5.46 -14.07
N GLU A 48 -10.93 -5.59 -14.57
CA GLU A 48 -10.65 -6.40 -15.77
C GLU A 48 -10.48 -7.89 -15.47
N TYR A 49 -9.94 -8.24 -14.31
CA TYR A 49 -9.53 -9.61 -14.00
C TYR A 49 -10.12 -10.19 -12.70
N GLY A 50 -10.86 -9.41 -11.94
CA GLY A 50 -11.43 -9.87 -10.66
C GLY A 50 -12.34 -11.08 -10.83
N TRP A 51 -13.15 -11.09 -11.86
CA TRP A 51 -14.05 -12.20 -12.16
C TRP A 51 -13.33 -13.43 -12.75
N HIS A 52 -12.04 -13.30 -13.07
CA HIS A 52 -11.16 -14.42 -13.42
C HIS A 52 -10.47 -15.05 -12.20
N GLY A 53 -10.79 -14.60 -10.98
CA GLY A 53 -10.20 -15.13 -9.77
C GLY A 53 -8.93 -14.42 -9.32
N ILE A 54 -8.60 -13.26 -9.89
CA ILE A 54 -7.44 -12.46 -9.50
C ILE A 54 -7.89 -11.38 -8.53
N SER A 55 -7.33 -11.41 -7.31
CA SER A 55 -7.59 -10.38 -6.29
C SER A 55 -6.49 -9.34 -6.34
N SER A 56 -6.84 -8.13 -6.77
CA SER A 56 -5.92 -6.99 -6.84
C SER A 56 -6.22 -6.04 -5.68
N MET A 57 -5.21 -5.76 -4.86
CA MET A 57 -5.35 -4.97 -3.64
C MET A 57 -4.20 -3.98 -3.51
N GLY A 58 -4.40 -2.95 -2.71
CA GLY A 58 -3.35 -2.00 -2.36
C GLY A 58 -3.21 -1.84 -0.86
N LEU A 59 -1.99 -1.57 -0.41
CA LEU A 59 -1.72 -1.22 0.99
C LEU A 59 -0.95 0.09 1.04
N SER A 60 -1.49 1.06 1.77
CA SER A 60 -0.77 2.27 2.15
C SER A 60 -0.17 2.06 3.54
N PRO A 61 1.15 1.84 3.65
CA PRO A 61 1.77 1.53 4.94
C PRO A 61 1.97 2.76 5.83
N GLY A 62 1.76 3.97 5.30
CA GLY A 62 2.14 5.18 5.97
C GLY A 62 3.66 5.35 5.93
N THR A 63 4.20 6.13 6.88
CA THR A 63 5.65 6.31 6.99
C THR A 63 6.24 5.17 7.81
N VAL A 64 7.22 4.48 7.23
CA VAL A 64 7.87 3.33 7.85
C VAL A 64 9.30 3.71 8.26
N ALA A 65 9.74 3.22 9.41
CA ALA A 65 11.07 3.50 9.95
C ALA A 65 12.16 2.83 9.10
N THR A 66 12.55 3.48 8.00
CA THR A 66 13.52 2.99 7.03
C THR A 66 14.58 4.05 6.73
N GLN A 67 15.65 3.65 6.05
CA GLN A 67 16.68 4.58 5.59
C GLN A 67 16.11 5.67 4.68
N MET A 68 15.14 5.32 3.83
CA MET A 68 14.48 6.31 2.98
C MET A 68 13.82 7.42 3.79
N GLN A 69 13.17 7.09 4.92
CA GLN A 69 12.55 8.09 5.79
C GLN A 69 13.59 8.96 6.51
N ARG A 70 14.75 8.42 6.83
CA ARG A 70 15.86 9.23 7.38
C ARG A 70 16.35 10.27 6.38
N GLU A 71 16.47 9.89 5.12
CA GLU A 71 16.87 10.80 4.05
C GLU A 71 15.80 11.87 3.80
N ILE A 72 14.52 11.52 3.83
CA ILE A 72 13.40 12.46 3.71
C ILE A 72 13.43 13.47 4.85
N LYS A 73 13.62 13.02 6.08
CA LYS A 73 13.69 13.91 7.25
C LYS A 73 14.84 14.90 7.12
N ALA A 74 15.97 14.44 6.65
CA ALA A 74 17.14 15.30 6.43
C ALA A 74 16.94 16.34 5.34
N SER A 75 16.06 16.07 4.34
CA SER A 75 15.83 16.98 3.22
C SER A 75 15.04 18.23 3.59
N GLY A 76 14.16 18.15 4.59
CA GLY A 76 13.29 19.26 5.00
C GLY A 76 12.31 19.75 3.92
N MET A 77 12.05 18.96 2.89
CA MET A 77 11.39 19.39 1.66
C MET A 77 9.88 19.58 1.78
N ASN A 78 9.21 18.80 2.64
CA ASN A 78 7.74 18.82 2.76
C ASN A 78 7.32 18.33 4.16
N PRO A 79 5.99 18.33 4.48
CA PRO A 79 5.52 17.94 5.82
C PRO A 79 5.97 16.55 6.28
N VAL A 80 6.21 15.62 5.35
CA VAL A 80 6.68 14.28 5.72
C VAL A 80 8.08 14.34 6.36
N SER A 81 8.92 15.28 5.93
CA SER A 81 10.25 15.48 6.50
C SER A 81 10.23 16.01 7.94
N GLU A 82 9.12 16.61 8.36
CA GLU A 82 8.94 17.20 9.69
C GLU A 82 8.42 16.21 10.73
N LEU A 83 8.02 15.00 10.32
CA LEU A 83 7.54 13.98 11.24
C LEU A 83 8.64 13.53 12.20
N ASP A 84 8.28 13.31 13.48
CA ASP A 84 9.18 12.70 14.43
C ASP A 84 9.43 11.24 14.06
N TRP A 85 10.61 10.72 14.39
CA TRP A 85 10.93 9.32 14.10
C TRP A 85 9.92 8.35 14.74
N SER A 86 9.37 8.71 15.90
CA SER A 86 8.34 7.92 16.60
C SER A 86 7.00 7.85 15.85
N ASP A 87 6.78 8.75 14.87
CA ASP A 87 5.57 8.71 14.03
C ASP A 87 5.64 7.62 12.96
N HIS A 88 6.83 7.05 12.74
CA HIS A 88 7.03 5.99 11.77
C HIS A 88 6.72 4.63 12.40
N VAL A 89 6.09 3.75 11.62
CA VAL A 89 5.79 2.40 12.08
C VAL A 89 6.95 1.44 11.84
N PRO A 90 7.11 0.39 12.68
CA PRO A 90 8.11 -0.64 12.40
C PRO A 90 7.84 -1.35 11.09
N PRO A 91 8.87 -1.77 10.33
CA PRO A 91 8.69 -2.52 9.08
C PRO A 91 7.89 -3.82 9.23
N SER A 92 7.84 -4.39 10.44
CA SER A 92 7.04 -5.60 10.70
C SER A 92 5.53 -5.36 10.57
N TRP A 93 5.05 -4.15 10.80
CA TRP A 93 3.62 -3.85 10.71
C TRP A 93 3.08 -3.94 9.28
N PRO A 94 3.69 -3.28 8.28
CA PRO A 94 3.23 -3.49 6.90
C PRO A 94 3.39 -4.94 6.44
N ALA A 95 4.43 -5.65 6.89
CA ALA A 95 4.60 -7.06 6.56
C ALA A 95 3.44 -7.91 7.08
N LYS A 96 3.03 -7.70 8.34
CA LYS A 96 1.87 -8.38 8.93
C LYS A 96 0.58 -8.04 8.18
N ALA A 97 0.40 -6.78 7.80
CA ALA A 97 -0.76 -6.35 7.04
C ALA A 97 -0.83 -7.05 5.67
N MET A 98 0.29 -7.16 4.98
CA MET A 98 0.36 -7.83 3.68
C MET A 98 -0.03 -9.32 3.79
N VAL A 99 0.49 -10.01 4.80
CA VAL A 99 0.13 -11.43 5.04
C VAL A 99 -1.37 -11.56 5.33
N TYR A 100 -1.89 -10.70 6.19
CA TYR A 100 -3.31 -10.69 6.53
C TYR A 100 -4.18 -10.46 5.28
N MET A 101 -3.82 -9.49 4.45
CA MET A 101 -4.54 -9.19 3.22
C MET A 101 -4.51 -10.38 2.24
N CYS A 102 -3.36 -11.03 2.09
CA CYS A 102 -3.24 -12.19 1.22
C CYS A 102 -4.07 -13.38 1.72
N GLN A 103 -4.16 -13.57 3.03
CA GLN A 103 -5.00 -14.61 3.63
C GLN A 103 -6.50 -14.33 3.45
N ASN A 104 -6.88 -13.09 3.21
CA ASN A 104 -8.27 -12.65 3.07
C ASN A 104 -8.48 -11.92 1.73
N ALA A 105 -7.79 -12.36 0.69
CA ALA A 105 -7.71 -11.64 -0.58
C ALA A 105 -9.06 -11.37 -1.23
N LYS A 106 -10.00 -12.32 -1.17
CA LYS A 106 -11.33 -12.14 -1.76
C LYS A 106 -12.13 -11.04 -1.07
N GLN A 107 -11.93 -10.87 0.24
CA GLN A 107 -12.59 -9.82 1.02
C GLN A 107 -12.11 -8.43 0.61
N PHE A 108 -10.81 -8.29 0.30
CA PHE A 108 -10.19 -6.99 0.05
C PHE A 108 -9.96 -6.69 -1.43
N ALA A 109 -10.39 -7.55 -2.34
CA ALA A 109 -10.22 -7.35 -3.77
C ALA A 109 -10.78 -6.00 -4.22
N GLY A 110 -10.02 -5.28 -5.01
CA GLY A 110 -10.38 -3.94 -5.52
C GLY A 110 -10.20 -2.82 -4.51
N GLN A 111 -9.72 -3.10 -3.31
CA GLN A 111 -9.61 -2.12 -2.24
C GLN A 111 -8.16 -1.73 -1.96
N GLU A 112 -8.00 -0.53 -1.45
CA GLU A 112 -6.75 -0.05 -0.87
C GLU A 112 -6.96 0.09 0.63
N LEU A 113 -6.14 -0.61 1.41
CA LEU A 113 -6.16 -0.51 2.87
C LEU A 113 -5.06 0.43 3.34
N ALA A 114 -5.30 1.07 4.48
CA ALA A 114 -4.32 1.97 5.09
C ALA A 114 -3.93 1.44 6.47
N LEU A 115 -2.63 1.35 6.73
CA LEU A 115 -2.13 0.84 7.99
C LEU A 115 -2.47 1.75 9.19
N ARG A 116 -2.81 3.01 8.93
CA ARG A 116 -3.30 3.94 9.96
C ARG A 116 -4.70 3.58 10.47
N ASP A 117 -5.43 2.74 9.73
CA ASP A 117 -6.78 2.33 10.12
C ASP A 117 -6.73 1.49 11.40
N PRO A 118 -7.40 1.91 12.49
CA PRO A 118 -7.39 1.16 13.75
C PRO A 118 -7.93 -0.26 13.60
N ASP A 119 -8.90 -0.48 12.73
CA ASP A 119 -9.48 -1.81 12.51
C ASP A 119 -8.46 -2.76 11.90
N LEU A 120 -7.68 -2.27 10.94
CA LEU A 120 -6.61 -3.06 10.35
C LEU A 120 -5.53 -3.39 11.38
N ARG A 121 -5.11 -2.41 12.17
CA ARG A 121 -4.12 -2.61 13.25
C ARG A 121 -4.59 -3.66 14.25
N LYS A 122 -5.86 -3.59 14.62
CA LYS A 122 -6.44 -4.57 15.54
C LYS A 122 -6.45 -5.97 14.92
N ALA A 123 -6.82 -6.08 13.65
CA ALA A 123 -6.88 -7.37 12.95
C ALA A 123 -5.51 -8.05 12.86
N ILE A 124 -4.43 -7.28 12.73
CA ILE A 124 -3.07 -7.82 12.64
C ILE A 124 -2.34 -7.88 13.99
N GLY A 125 -2.99 -7.44 15.07
CA GLY A 125 -2.47 -7.60 16.44
C GLY A 125 -1.41 -6.57 16.83
N VAL A 126 -1.40 -5.39 16.25
CA VAL A 126 -0.42 -4.34 16.57
C VAL A 126 -1.04 -3.14 17.29
N ALA A 127 -2.26 -3.29 17.76
CA ALA A 127 -3.01 -2.28 18.52
C ALA A 127 -3.23 -0.98 17.77
#